data_23104b8b012872e029cbd823e655a7fb
#
_entry.id   23104b8b012872e029cbd823e655a7fb
#
_cell.length_a   1.000
_cell.length_b   1.000
_cell.length_c   1.000
_cell.angle_alpha   90.00
_cell.angle_beta   90.00
_cell.angle_gamma   90.00
#
_symmetry.space_group_name_H-M   'P 1'
#
loop_
_entity.id
_entity.type
_entity.pdbx_description
1 polymer ?
#
loop_
_entity_poly.entity_id
_entity_poly.type
_entity_poly.pdbx_seq_one_letter_code
_entity_poly.pdbx_strand_id
1 'polypeptide(L)'
;MWSPSKLAEQRAARKRSSAFVLLNLWPFAAIMVVLVGIFVARYIPVVDYGGPVADLPTVHNAVADGSANREDAIRILVSRDGAVYIERKSVRLDELAATVQSAIRDGAERKVYISADARAKNGDVERVVDQLRRAGITQISFLTN
;
A
#
# COMPACT_ATOMS: atom_id res chain seq x y z
N MET A 1 0.21 71.28 -24.41
CA MET A 1 -0.72 70.75 -25.42
C MET A 1 -0.63 69.23 -25.40
N TRP A 2 -1.60 68.57 -24.84
CA TRP A 2 -1.58 67.08 -24.63
C TRP A 2 -2.11 66.40 -25.90
N SER A 3 -1.27 65.57 -26.53
CA SER A 3 -1.65 64.92 -27.77
C SER A 3 -2.46 63.61 -27.42
N PRO A 4 -3.67 63.37 -27.93
CA PRO A 4 -4.50 62.21 -27.67
C PRO A 4 -3.91 60.92 -28.19
N SER A 5 -2.88 60.94 -29.03
CA SER A 5 -2.19 59.79 -29.57
C SER A 5 -1.41 58.97 -28.50
N LYS A 6 -0.83 59.64 -27.52
CA LYS A 6 -0.05 58.96 -26.45
C LYS A 6 -0.91 58.13 -25.47
N LEU A 7 -2.15 58.56 -25.26
CA LEU A 7 -3.09 57.80 -24.41
C LEU A 7 -3.60 56.54 -25.10
N ALA A 8 -3.72 56.52 -26.41
CA ALA A 8 -4.12 55.37 -27.19
C ALA A 8 -3.01 54.31 -27.21
N GLU A 9 -1.75 54.72 -27.36
CA GLU A 9 -0.60 53.80 -27.30
C GLU A 9 -0.42 53.17 -25.92
N GLN A 10 -0.59 53.92 -24.84
CA GLN A 10 -0.51 53.38 -23.48
C GLN A 10 -1.62 52.38 -23.17
N ARG A 11 -2.83 52.59 -23.68
CA ARG A 11 -3.94 51.63 -23.53
C ARG A 11 -3.73 50.36 -24.33
N ALA A 12 -3.15 50.46 -25.53
CA ALA A 12 -2.82 49.30 -26.37
C ALA A 12 -1.68 48.47 -25.76
N ALA A 13 -0.66 49.10 -25.17
CA ALA A 13 0.44 48.42 -24.47
C ALA A 13 -0.06 47.68 -23.22
N ARG A 14 -0.98 48.27 -22.42
CA ARG A 14 -1.54 47.67 -21.23
C ARG A 14 -2.43 46.44 -21.52
N LYS A 15 -3.11 46.44 -22.67
CA LYS A 15 -3.99 45.34 -23.10
C LYS A 15 -3.19 44.16 -23.61
N ARG A 16 -1.98 44.38 -24.14
CA ARG A 16 -1.09 43.28 -24.58
C ARG A 16 -0.42 42.53 -23.42
N SER A 17 -0.06 43.23 -22.35
CA SER A 17 0.63 42.62 -21.22
C SER A 17 -0.26 41.64 -20.42
N SER A 18 -1.58 41.90 -20.33
CA SER A 18 -2.48 41.00 -19.61
C SER A 18 -2.81 39.72 -20.37
N ALA A 19 -2.77 39.74 -21.71
CA ALA A 19 -3.02 38.53 -22.51
C ALA A 19 -1.86 37.54 -22.47
N PHE A 20 -0.62 38.03 -22.38
CA PHE A 20 0.57 37.15 -22.29
C PHE A 20 0.70 36.44 -20.94
N VAL A 21 0.27 37.06 -19.84
CA VAL A 21 0.32 36.47 -18.52
C VAL A 21 -0.71 35.33 -18.41
N LEU A 22 -1.87 35.47 -19.02
CA LEU A 22 -2.90 34.42 -19.03
C LEU A 22 -2.55 33.21 -19.91
N LEU A 23 -1.80 33.45 -21.00
CA LEU A 23 -1.37 32.39 -21.90
C LEU A 23 -0.30 31.47 -21.26
N ASN A 24 0.52 31.99 -20.35
CA ASN A 24 1.59 31.25 -19.72
C ASN A 24 1.15 30.39 -18.52
N LEU A 25 -0.03 30.65 -17.94
CA LEU A 25 -0.53 29.85 -16.83
C LEU A 25 -1.22 28.55 -17.26
N TRP A 26 -1.74 28.51 -18.47
CA TRP A 26 -2.50 27.35 -18.97
C TRP A 26 -1.69 26.05 -19.05
N PRO A 27 -0.47 26.03 -19.64
CA PRO A 27 0.34 24.82 -19.64
C PRO A 27 0.78 24.42 -18.24
N PHE A 28 0.99 25.37 -17.33
CA PHE A 28 1.35 25.08 -15.95
C PHE A 28 0.18 24.43 -15.19
N ALA A 29 -1.05 24.91 -15.38
CA ALA A 29 -2.25 24.31 -14.82
C ALA A 29 -2.46 22.87 -15.35
N ALA A 30 -2.23 22.63 -16.64
CA ALA A 30 -2.33 21.30 -17.21
C ALA A 30 -1.31 20.30 -16.59
N ILE A 31 -0.06 20.72 -16.39
CA ILE A 31 0.98 19.93 -15.74
C ILE A 31 0.59 19.64 -14.28
N MET A 32 0.06 20.61 -13.54
CA MET A 32 -0.39 20.42 -12.16
C MET A 32 -1.54 19.42 -12.06
N VAL A 33 -2.49 19.45 -12.97
CA VAL A 33 -3.61 18.47 -13.01
C VAL A 33 -3.08 17.07 -13.26
N VAL A 34 -2.14 16.90 -14.18
CA VAL A 34 -1.50 15.60 -14.45
C VAL A 34 -0.72 15.10 -13.24
N LEU A 35 0.06 15.95 -12.59
CA LEU A 35 0.81 15.61 -11.39
C LEU A 35 -0.12 15.22 -10.24
N VAL A 36 -1.20 15.97 -10.01
CA VAL A 36 -2.21 15.63 -9.01
C VAL A 36 -2.88 14.30 -9.35
N GLY A 37 -3.20 14.05 -10.62
CA GLY A 37 -3.75 12.77 -11.07
C GLY A 37 -2.83 11.58 -10.79
N ILE A 38 -1.54 11.71 -11.09
CA ILE A 38 -0.53 10.69 -10.79
C ILE A 38 -0.38 10.51 -9.26
N PHE A 39 -0.40 11.59 -8.51
CA PHE A 39 -0.30 11.56 -7.06
C PHE A 39 -1.52 10.85 -6.43
N VAL A 40 -2.72 11.19 -6.87
CA VAL A 40 -3.95 10.53 -6.44
C VAL A 40 -3.94 9.04 -6.81
N ALA A 41 -3.53 8.69 -8.03
CA ALA A 41 -3.41 7.30 -8.47
C ALA A 41 -2.40 6.48 -7.64
N ARG A 42 -1.33 7.15 -7.14
CA ARG A 42 -0.34 6.51 -6.25
C ARG A 42 -0.82 6.39 -4.81
N TYR A 43 -1.66 7.33 -4.35
CA TYR A 43 -2.15 7.38 -2.97
C TYR A 43 -3.46 6.65 -2.75
N ILE A 44 -4.18 6.27 -3.80
CA ILE A 44 -5.24 5.28 -3.64
C ILE A 44 -4.51 3.92 -3.58
N PRO A 45 -4.26 3.36 -2.38
CA PRO A 45 -3.91 1.96 -2.32
C PRO A 45 -5.11 1.25 -2.92
N VAL A 46 -4.96 0.68 -4.10
CA VAL A 46 -5.83 -0.39 -4.52
C VAL A 46 -5.56 -1.48 -3.50
N VAL A 47 -6.27 -1.42 -2.39
CA VAL A 47 -6.33 -2.51 -1.42
C VAL A 47 -7.15 -3.58 -2.10
N ASP A 48 -6.55 -4.13 -3.15
CA ASP A 48 -7.03 -5.32 -3.79
C ASP A 48 -6.66 -6.48 -2.85
N TYR A 49 -7.58 -6.83 -1.97
CA TYR A 49 -7.52 -8.03 -1.13
C TYR A 49 -7.67 -9.31 -1.98
N GLY A 50 -7.14 -9.32 -3.20
CA GLY A 50 -7.20 -10.43 -4.15
C GLY A 50 -6.33 -11.64 -3.80
N GLY A 51 -6.06 -11.86 -2.50
CA GLY A 51 -5.66 -13.16 -1.97
C GLY A 51 -6.89 -14.09 -1.88
N PRO A 52 -6.70 -15.39 -1.70
CA PRO A 52 -7.81 -16.28 -1.41
C PRO A 52 -8.54 -15.73 -0.19
N VAL A 53 -9.87 -15.59 -0.32
CA VAL A 53 -10.73 -15.13 0.78
C VAL A 53 -10.68 -16.21 1.86
N ALA A 54 -10.01 -15.91 2.97
CA ALA A 54 -10.01 -16.79 4.14
C ALA A 54 -11.14 -16.35 5.07
N ASP A 55 -11.92 -17.31 5.49
CA ASP A 55 -12.90 -17.14 6.56
C ASP A 55 -12.16 -17.24 7.89
N LEU A 56 -11.92 -16.10 8.54
CA LEU A 56 -11.16 -16.07 9.80
C LEU A 56 -12.04 -16.58 10.96
N PRO A 57 -11.47 -17.35 11.89
CA PRO A 57 -12.19 -17.79 13.08
C PRO A 57 -12.53 -16.59 13.97
N THR A 58 -13.77 -16.54 14.45
CA THR A 58 -14.20 -15.55 15.44
C THR A 58 -13.76 -15.94 16.84
N VAL A 59 -13.13 -15.02 17.55
CA VAL A 59 -12.72 -15.23 18.96
C VAL A 59 -13.26 -14.11 19.85
N HIS A 60 -13.69 -14.48 21.06
CA HIS A 60 -14.33 -13.54 21.99
C HIS A 60 -13.36 -12.61 22.74
N ASN A 61 -12.08 -12.93 22.76
CA ASN A 61 -11.06 -12.19 23.54
C ASN A 61 -9.92 -11.65 22.65
N ALA A 62 -10.21 -11.30 21.41
CA ALA A 62 -9.23 -10.68 20.52
C ALA A 62 -8.89 -9.26 20.99
N VAL A 63 -7.60 -8.94 21.04
CA VAL A 63 -7.11 -7.58 21.23
C VAL A 63 -6.91 -6.96 19.86
N ALA A 64 -7.51 -5.79 19.62
CA ALA A 64 -7.31 -5.08 18.37
C ALA A 64 -5.85 -4.64 18.23
N ASP A 65 -5.15 -5.21 17.25
CA ASP A 65 -3.76 -4.85 16.92
C ASP A 65 -3.72 -4.18 15.54
N GLY A 66 -3.70 -2.83 15.56
CA GLY A 66 -3.65 -2.04 14.32
C GLY A 66 -2.32 -2.17 13.55
N SER A 67 -1.28 -2.76 14.16
CA SER A 67 0.02 -2.91 13.52
C SER A 67 0.02 -3.95 12.38
N ALA A 68 -0.93 -4.89 12.37
CA ALA A 68 -1.11 -5.83 11.27
C ALA A 68 -1.48 -5.18 9.93
N ASN A 69 -1.96 -3.93 9.94
CA ASN A 69 -2.35 -3.18 8.74
C ASN A 69 -1.26 -2.25 8.21
N ARG A 70 -0.07 -2.26 8.81
CA ARG A 70 1.06 -1.46 8.34
C ARG A 70 1.63 -2.05 7.06
N GLU A 71 2.24 -1.21 6.24
CA GLU A 71 2.86 -1.62 4.96
C GLU A 71 4.07 -2.55 5.16
N ASP A 72 4.75 -2.43 6.30
CA ASP A 72 5.92 -3.21 6.69
C ASP A 72 5.56 -4.52 7.42
N ALA A 73 4.27 -4.80 7.66
CA ALA A 73 3.80 -5.99 8.35
C ALA A 73 3.85 -7.22 7.45
N ILE A 74 4.52 -8.28 7.89
CA ILE A 74 4.55 -9.56 7.17
C ILE A 74 3.29 -10.35 7.53
N ARG A 75 2.43 -10.55 6.53
CA ARG A 75 1.19 -11.32 6.69
C ARG A 75 1.27 -12.65 5.96
N ILE A 76 1.04 -13.71 6.70
CA ILE A 76 1.00 -15.08 6.17
C ILE A 76 -0.44 -15.57 6.27
N LEU A 77 -0.96 -16.05 5.15
CA LEU A 77 -2.27 -16.67 5.08
C LEU A 77 -2.10 -18.16 4.86
N VAL A 78 -2.75 -18.95 5.72
CA VAL A 78 -2.90 -20.40 5.57
C VAL A 78 -4.31 -20.69 5.09
N SER A 79 -4.44 -21.17 3.86
CA SER A 79 -5.73 -21.46 3.28
C SER A 79 -6.26 -22.83 3.73
N ARG A 80 -7.52 -23.10 3.43
CA ARG A 80 -8.23 -24.35 3.82
C ARG A 80 -7.55 -25.62 3.32
N ASP A 81 -6.88 -25.58 2.18
CA ASP A 81 -6.15 -26.69 1.55
C ASP A 81 -4.70 -26.83 2.03
N GLY A 82 -4.29 -25.98 2.99
CA GLY A 82 -2.94 -25.97 3.54
C GLY A 82 -1.92 -25.20 2.71
N ALA A 83 -2.35 -24.51 1.64
CA ALA A 83 -1.45 -23.63 0.88
C ALA A 83 -1.13 -22.38 1.71
N VAL A 84 0.14 -21.96 1.62
CA VAL A 84 0.67 -20.81 2.35
C VAL A 84 0.89 -19.65 1.40
N TYR A 85 0.42 -18.49 1.79
CA TYR A 85 0.59 -17.26 1.00
C TYR A 85 1.26 -16.20 1.87
N ILE A 86 2.26 -15.50 1.32
CA ILE A 86 2.81 -14.26 1.89
C ILE A 86 2.29 -13.12 1.03
N GLU A 87 1.56 -12.20 1.63
CA GLU A 87 0.83 -11.14 0.94
C GLU A 87 -0.14 -11.73 -0.09
N ARG A 88 0.30 -12.03 -1.29
CA ARG A 88 -0.52 -12.59 -2.39
C ARG A 88 0.18 -13.71 -3.14
N LYS A 89 1.44 -13.96 -2.81
CA LYS A 89 2.24 -14.98 -3.49
C LYS A 89 2.12 -16.28 -2.74
N SER A 90 1.75 -17.36 -3.44
CA SER A 90 1.87 -18.69 -2.91
C SER A 90 3.33 -19.02 -2.67
N VAL A 91 3.67 -19.47 -1.47
CA VAL A 91 5.02 -19.79 -1.06
C VAL A 91 5.05 -21.23 -0.56
N ARG A 92 6.04 -21.96 -0.96
CA ARG A 92 6.25 -23.32 -0.45
C ARG A 92 6.70 -23.28 1.02
N LEU A 93 6.30 -24.25 1.78
CA LEU A 93 6.61 -24.31 3.22
C LEU A 93 8.13 -24.32 3.50
N ASP A 94 8.90 -24.98 2.63
CA ASP A 94 10.38 -25.03 2.72
C ASP A 94 11.06 -23.67 2.40
N GLU A 95 10.44 -22.85 1.57
CA GLU A 95 10.91 -21.52 1.19
C GLU A 95 10.41 -20.40 2.11
N LEU A 96 9.40 -20.70 2.94
CA LEU A 96 8.72 -19.72 3.80
C LEU A 96 9.71 -18.97 4.71
N ALA A 97 10.56 -19.71 5.40
CA ALA A 97 11.53 -19.14 6.34
C ALA A 97 12.53 -18.19 5.64
N ALA A 98 13.03 -18.58 4.48
CA ALA A 98 13.96 -17.77 3.71
C ALA A 98 13.29 -16.49 3.19
N THR A 99 12.05 -16.60 2.72
CA THR A 99 11.27 -15.47 2.21
C THR A 99 11.01 -14.45 3.32
N VAL A 100 10.58 -14.90 4.50
CA VAL A 100 10.34 -14.03 5.65
C VAL A 100 11.62 -13.38 6.14
N GLN A 101 12.74 -14.12 6.23
CA GLN A 101 14.03 -13.55 6.59
C GLN A 101 14.52 -12.51 5.57
N SER A 102 14.25 -12.72 4.27
CA SER A 102 14.57 -11.72 3.26
C SER A 102 13.76 -10.44 3.47
N ALA A 103 12.45 -10.56 3.66
CA ALA A 103 11.59 -9.41 3.93
C ALA A 103 12.05 -8.61 5.18
N ILE A 104 12.44 -9.31 6.26
CA ILE A 104 12.98 -8.65 7.47
C ILE A 104 14.30 -7.93 7.17
N ARG A 105 15.19 -8.49 6.35
CA ARG A 105 16.43 -7.80 5.92
C ARG A 105 16.15 -6.58 5.07
N ASP A 106 15.09 -6.62 4.28
CA ASP A 106 14.65 -5.54 3.41
C ASP A 106 13.87 -4.44 4.16
N GLY A 107 13.72 -4.58 5.49
CA GLY A 107 13.15 -3.56 6.37
C GLY A 107 11.74 -3.84 6.89
N ALA A 108 11.18 -5.02 6.61
CA ALA A 108 9.90 -5.42 7.18
C ALA A 108 9.97 -5.62 8.72
N GLU A 109 8.82 -5.52 9.38
CA GLU A 109 8.71 -5.74 10.81
C GLU A 109 9.10 -7.18 11.18
N ARG A 110 9.78 -7.36 12.33
CA ARG A 110 10.14 -8.70 12.83
C ARG A 110 8.96 -9.50 13.34
N LYS A 111 7.81 -8.87 13.49
CA LYS A 111 6.58 -9.51 13.91
C LYS A 111 5.83 -10.05 12.71
N VAL A 112 5.48 -11.33 12.77
CA VAL A 112 4.75 -12.02 11.69
C VAL A 112 3.32 -12.23 12.12
N TYR A 113 2.38 -11.89 11.25
CA TYR A 113 0.95 -12.04 11.46
C TYR A 113 0.45 -13.24 10.64
N ILE A 114 -0.14 -14.21 11.31
CA ILE A 114 -0.69 -15.39 10.67
C ILE A 114 -2.22 -15.29 10.68
N SER A 115 -2.82 -15.34 9.50
CA SER A 115 -4.25 -15.57 9.30
C SER A 115 -4.46 -16.99 8.79
N ALA A 116 -5.23 -17.78 9.51
CA ALA A 116 -5.61 -19.12 9.09
C ALA A 116 -7.11 -19.16 8.78
N ASP A 117 -7.47 -19.81 7.68
CA ASP A 117 -8.88 -20.11 7.39
C ASP A 117 -9.46 -20.97 8.53
N ALA A 118 -10.70 -20.70 8.97
CA ALA A 118 -11.37 -21.44 10.03
C ALA A 118 -11.49 -22.95 9.73
N ARG A 119 -11.36 -23.32 8.46
CA ARG A 119 -11.41 -24.72 7.98
C ARG A 119 -10.02 -25.29 7.68
N ALA A 120 -8.94 -24.50 7.91
CA ALA A 120 -7.58 -25.00 7.78
C ALA A 120 -7.32 -26.08 8.84
N LYS A 121 -6.54 -27.07 8.48
CA LYS A 121 -6.15 -28.12 9.43
C LYS A 121 -5.13 -27.56 10.42
N ASN A 122 -5.32 -27.81 11.71
CA ASN A 122 -4.38 -27.37 12.75
C ASN A 122 -2.93 -27.77 12.45
N GLY A 123 -2.72 -28.98 11.94
CA GLY A 123 -1.39 -29.46 11.59
C GLY A 123 -0.70 -28.66 10.47
N ASP A 124 -1.45 -27.98 9.59
CA ASP A 124 -0.86 -27.13 8.57
C ASP A 124 -0.39 -25.81 9.19
N VAL A 125 -1.18 -25.25 10.11
CA VAL A 125 -0.82 -24.04 10.86
C VAL A 125 0.38 -24.30 11.76
N GLU A 126 0.41 -25.44 12.46
CA GLU A 126 1.54 -25.84 13.31
C GLU A 126 2.83 -25.95 12.50
N ARG A 127 2.78 -26.57 11.32
CA ARG A 127 3.96 -26.66 10.43
C ARG A 127 4.51 -25.30 10.01
N VAL A 128 3.63 -24.35 9.71
CA VAL A 128 4.02 -22.97 9.39
C VAL A 128 4.70 -22.31 10.59
N VAL A 129 4.11 -22.41 11.77
CA VAL A 129 4.67 -21.85 13.02
C VAL A 129 6.03 -22.47 13.34
N ASP A 130 6.17 -23.78 13.20
CA ASP A 130 7.42 -24.49 13.47
C ASP A 130 8.54 -24.05 12.49
N GLN A 131 8.22 -23.88 11.22
CA GLN A 131 9.18 -23.36 10.25
C GLN A 131 9.65 -21.95 10.59
N LEU A 132 8.74 -21.07 10.99
CA LEU A 132 9.08 -19.71 11.40
C LEU A 132 9.95 -19.71 12.67
N ARG A 133 9.63 -20.53 13.65
CA ARG A 133 10.41 -20.65 14.89
C ARG A 133 11.82 -21.21 14.64
N ARG A 134 11.95 -22.22 13.78
CA ARG A 134 13.26 -22.76 13.36
C ARG A 134 14.12 -21.70 12.64
N ALA A 135 13.47 -20.76 11.95
CA ALA A 135 14.14 -19.62 11.32
C ALA A 135 14.49 -18.47 12.28
N GLY A 136 14.23 -18.63 13.58
CA GLY A 136 14.51 -17.63 14.61
C GLY A 136 13.45 -16.53 14.74
N ILE A 137 12.27 -16.72 14.12
CA ILE A 137 11.17 -15.78 14.21
C ILE A 137 10.31 -16.16 15.41
N THR A 138 10.41 -15.36 16.48
CA THR A 138 9.73 -15.62 17.76
C THR A 138 8.47 -14.80 17.97
N GLN A 139 8.36 -13.65 17.30
CA GLN A 139 7.19 -12.77 17.42
C GLN A 139 6.13 -13.16 16.37
N ILE A 140 5.21 -14.02 16.77
CA ILE A 140 4.12 -14.50 15.92
C ILE A 140 2.79 -14.10 16.57
N SER A 141 1.91 -13.45 15.81
CA SER A 141 0.54 -13.10 16.20
C SER A 141 -0.46 -13.75 15.26
N PHE A 142 -1.56 -14.23 15.80
CA PHE A 142 -2.66 -14.75 14.98
C PHE A 142 -3.70 -13.65 14.75
N LEU A 143 -4.12 -13.50 13.49
CA LEU A 143 -5.22 -12.62 13.12
C LEU A 143 -6.54 -13.42 13.17
N THR A 144 -7.51 -12.84 13.84
CA THR A 144 -8.85 -13.40 14.01
C THR A 144 -9.88 -12.31 13.78
N ASN A 145 -11.11 -12.68 13.52
CA ASN A 145 -12.21 -11.75 13.24
C ASN A 145 -13.06 -11.54 14.49
#